data_87944247a3cc6b9285532b8263bcad30
#
_entry.id   87944247a3cc6b9285532b8263bcad30
#
_cell.length_a   1.000
_cell.length_b   1.000
_cell.length_c   1.000
_cell.angle_alpha   90.00
_cell.angle_beta   90.00
_cell.angle_gamma   90.00
#
_symmetry.space_group_name_H-M   'P 1'
#
loop_
_entity.id
_entity.type
_entity.pdbx_description
1 polymer ?
#
loop_
_entity_poly.entity_id
_entity_poly.type
_entity_poly.pdbx_seq_one_letter_code
_entity_poly.pdbx_strand_id
1 'polypeptide(L)'
;MNSWFANISVNLKLGLGFGLVLILTGLLALTGWTSLGSLIDRSNWMGDIGQLNKDLTDLRIARLQYMIANGDDAAAANTQTKLDAFSKQQAYLASTFKSPDNVKLLNELGATISAYKVSLNKMRQGYDATRAARVAMDGSATRADQAMDALSQEVMARPEADSVRLAQYQLISKARQQLLQVRIDVRGYIADNSAANEQAALRQLDAALADIDNLKRRLPAEDARLQQFESSVLAYRDAVRQFRDAVANITTSRAEMTVQGADIVKRSDALYQIQLQRR
;
A
#
# COMPACT_ATOMS: atom_id res chain seq x y z
N MET A 1 -41.31 60.79 -39.47
CA MET A 1 -40.93 60.29 -38.14
C MET A 1 -42.08 60.51 -37.18
N ASN A 2 -42.74 59.52 -36.88
CA ASN A 2 -43.60 59.06 -35.74
C ASN A 2 -44.67 60.08 -35.25
N SER A 3 -45.64 60.40 -36.11
CA SER A 3 -46.91 61.06 -35.71
C SER A 3 -47.77 60.14 -34.79
N TRP A 4 -47.48 58.83 -34.71
CA TRP A 4 -48.24 57.93 -33.89
C TRP A 4 -48.01 58.17 -32.38
N PHE A 5 -46.77 58.45 -31.96
CA PHE A 5 -46.44 58.70 -30.55
C PHE A 5 -46.99 60.06 -30.07
N ALA A 6 -47.18 61.06 -30.99
CA ALA A 6 -47.74 62.37 -30.65
C ALA A 6 -49.24 62.36 -30.34
N ASN A 7 -50.02 61.39 -30.92
CA ASN A 7 -51.46 61.23 -30.79
C ASN A 7 -51.97 60.36 -29.67
N ILE A 8 -51.08 59.79 -28.88
CA ILE A 8 -51.46 58.96 -27.77
C ILE A 8 -51.74 59.77 -26.51
N SER A 9 -52.77 59.42 -25.77
CA SER A 9 -53.12 60.08 -24.49
C SER A 9 -51.95 60.00 -23.48
N VAL A 10 -51.85 61.05 -22.65
CA VAL A 10 -50.77 61.15 -21.65
C VAL A 10 -50.76 59.95 -20.70
N ASN A 11 -51.92 59.39 -20.36
CA ASN A 11 -52.03 58.18 -19.54
C ASN A 11 -51.49 57.00 -20.21
N LEU A 12 -51.61 56.84 -21.53
CA LEU A 12 -51.05 55.70 -22.28
C LEU A 12 -49.52 55.82 -22.46
N LYS A 13 -49.01 57.07 -22.61
CA LYS A 13 -47.58 57.38 -22.63
C LYS A 13 -46.90 56.99 -21.31
N LEU A 14 -47.54 57.37 -20.18
CA LEU A 14 -47.10 57.04 -18.85
C LEU A 14 -47.13 55.50 -18.62
N GLY A 15 -48.23 54.85 -19.05
CA GLY A 15 -48.37 53.40 -18.94
C GLY A 15 -47.32 52.64 -19.76
N LEU A 16 -47.02 53.07 -20.98
CA LEU A 16 -45.98 52.50 -21.81
C LEU A 16 -44.58 52.69 -21.23
N GLY A 17 -44.29 53.92 -20.76
CA GLY A 17 -43.00 54.21 -20.13
C GLY A 17 -42.79 53.44 -18.83
N PHE A 18 -43.81 53.33 -17.98
CA PHE A 18 -43.75 52.56 -16.73
C PHE A 18 -43.70 51.09 -16.98
N GLY A 19 -44.45 50.57 -17.97
CA GLY A 19 -44.40 49.19 -18.41
C GLY A 19 -43.03 48.75 -18.94
N LEU A 20 -42.41 49.67 -19.75
CA LEU A 20 -41.05 49.44 -20.25
C LEU A 20 -40.02 49.34 -19.11
N VAL A 21 -40.10 50.23 -18.13
CA VAL A 21 -39.24 50.25 -16.96
C VAL A 21 -39.43 48.97 -16.12
N LEU A 22 -40.68 48.53 -15.91
CA LEU A 22 -40.97 47.30 -15.20
C LEU A 22 -40.42 46.07 -15.92
N ILE A 23 -40.53 46.01 -17.26
CA ILE A 23 -39.98 44.93 -18.06
C ILE A 23 -38.45 44.90 -17.97
N LEU A 24 -37.80 46.07 -18.08
CA LEU A 24 -36.34 46.17 -17.95
C LEU A 24 -35.87 45.81 -16.55
N THR A 25 -36.60 46.24 -15.52
CA THR A 25 -36.31 45.89 -14.13
C THR A 25 -36.48 44.39 -13.87
N GLY A 26 -37.54 43.80 -14.45
CA GLY A 26 -37.75 42.35 -14.42
C GLY A 26 -36.66 41.54 -15.11
N LEU A 27 -36.21 42.00 -16.28
CA LEU A 27 -35.10 41.39 -17.01
C LEU A 27 -33.78 41.51 -16.24
N LEU A 28 -33.51 42.68 -15.64
CA LEU A 28 -32.32 42.87 -14.80
C LEU A 28 -32.36 42.03 -13.55
N ALA A 29 -33.52 41.89 -12.91
CA ALA A 29 -33.69 41.01 -11.75
C ALA A 29 -33.49 39.53 -12.11
N LEU A 30 -34.04 39.08 -13.25
CA LEU A 30 -33.87 37.73 -13.78
C LEU A 30 -32.40 37.43 -14.14
N THR A 31 -31.74 38.33 -14.83
CA THR A 31 -30.31 38.20 -15.18
C THR A 31 -29.42 38.24 -13.95
N GLY A 32 -29.74 39.14 -12.99
CA GLY A 32 -29.05 39.19 -11.70
C GLY A 32 -29.21 37.93 -10.89
N TRP A 33 -30.42 37.35 -10.84
CA TRP A 33 -30.72 36.11 -10.14
C TRP A 33 -30.02 34.93 -10.76
N THR A 34 -30.05 34.73 -12.06
CA THR A 34 -29.37 33.66 -12.78
C THR A 34 -27.85 33.82 -12.69
N SER A 35 -27.32 35.03 -12.76
CA SER A 35 -25.90 35.32 -12.61
C SER A 35 -25.41 35.02 -11.20
N LEU A 36 -26.20 35.39 -10.18
CA LEU A 36 -25.86 35.12 -8.78
C LEU A 36 -25.90 33.61 -8.48
N GLY A 37 -26.92 32.94 -9.02
CA GLY A 37 -27.01 31.45 -8.91
C GLY A 37 -25.81 30.78 -9.50
N SER A 38 -25.36 31.17 -10.69
CA SER A 38 -24.18 30.59 -11.33
C SER A 38 -22.87 30.88 -10.58
N LEU A 39 -22.77 32.03 -9.92
CA LEU A 39 -21.62 32.35 -9.06
C LEU A 39 -21.58 31.55 -7.79
N ILE A 40 -22.74 31.30 -7.17
CA ILE A 40 -22.86 30.44 -5.98
C ILE A 40 -22.50 29.00 -6.32
N ASP A 41 -23.03 28.45 -7.39
CA ASP A 41 -22.73 27.11 -7.86
C ASP A 41 -21.24 26.94 -8.16
N ARG A 42 -20.65 27.94 -8.79
CA ARG A 42 -19.21 27.94 -9.11
C ARG A 42 -18.33 27.99 -7.85
N SER A 43 -18.75 28.82 -6.86
CA SER A 43 -18.08 28.87 -5.57
C SER A 43 -18.14 27.55 -4.83
N ASN A 44 -19.29 26.88 -4.85
CA ASN A 44 -19.46 25.56 -4.26
C ASN A 44 -18.58 24.50 -4.96
N TRP A 45 -18.53 24.50 -6.29
CA TRP A 45 -17.67 23.56 -7.04
C TRP A 45 -16.19 23.76 -6.75
N MET A 46 -15.74 25.00 -6.62
CA MET A 46 -14.36 25.30 -6.24
C MET A 46 -14.06 24.84 -4.81
N GLY A 47 -15.03 24.97 -3.90
CA GLY A 47 -14.95 24.45 -2.54
C GLY A 47 -14.84 22.92 -2.51
N ASP A 48 -15.64 22.24 -3.31
CA ASP A 48 -15.65 20.79 -3.41
C ASP A 48 -14.35 20.24 -4.01
N ILE A 49 -13.78 20.92 -5.01
CA ILE A 49 -12.46 20.60 -5.56
C ILE A 49 -11.36 20.91 -4.56
N GLY A 50 -11.47 21.99 -3.80
CA GLY A 50 -10.56 22.31 -2.71
C GLY A 50 -10.54 21.20 -1.65
N GLN A 51 -11.70 20.64 -1.33
CA GLN A 51 -11.81 19.49 -0.42
C GLN A 51 -11.14 18.24 -1.02
N LEU A 52 -11.31 17.98 -2.30
CA LEU A 52 -10.62 16.87 -2.98
C LEU A 52 -9.10 17.02 -2.88
N ASN A 53 -8.58 18.21 -3.13
CA ASN A 53 -7.14 18.49 -3.04
C ASN A 53 -6.61 18.36 -1.61
N LYS A 54 -7.41 18.80 -0.61
CA LYS A 54 -7.07 18.59 0.81
C LYS A 54 -7.01 17.12 1.15
N ASP A 55 -7.99 16.33 0.75
CA ASP A 55 -8.02 14.89 0.99
C ASP A 55 -6.85 14.18 0.29
N LEU A 56 -6.46 14.62 -0.90
CA LEU A 56 -5.28 14.13 -1.59
C LEU A 56 -3.99 14.43 -0.82
N THR A 57 -3.85 15.64 -0.29
CA THR A 57 -2.68 16.02 0.53
C THR A 57 -2.61 15.18 1.79
N ASP A 58 -3.73 14.99 2.48
CA ASP A 58 -3.81 14.14 3.67
C ASP A 58 -3.43 12.69 3.36
N LEU A 59 -3.89 12.15 2.23
CA LEU A 59 -3.53 10.81 1.76
C LEU A 59 -2.02 10.69 1.47
N ARG A 60 -1.43 11.66 0.81
CA ARG A 60 0.00 11.68 0.49
C ARG A 60 0.87 11.71 1.75
N ILE A 61 0.48 12.52 2.74
CA ILE A 61 1.17 12.58 4.03
C ILE A 61 1.04 11.24 4.76
N ALA A 62 -0.16 10.66 4.83
CA ALA A 62 -0.39 9.37 5.47
C ALA A 62 0.43 8.25 4.81
N ARG A 63 0.51 8.23 3.47
CA ARG A 63 1.34 7.28 2.73
C ARG A 63 2.82 7.41 3.07
N LEU A 64 3.35 8.63 3.11
CA LEU A 64 4.76 8.87 3.48
C LEU A 64 5.04 8.38 4.90
N GLN A 65 4.15 8.66 5.84
CA GLN A 65 4.25 8.16 7.22
C GLN A 65 4.24 6.63 7.27
N TYR A 66 3.39 5.99 6.48
CA TYR A 66 3.34 4.53 6.38
C TYR A 66 4.65 3.95 5.84
N MET A 67 5.23 4.57 4.82
CA MET A 67 6.51 4.13 4.26
C MET A 67 7.66 4.27 5.26
N ILE A 68 7.71 5.37 6.02
CA ILE A 68 8.71 5.62 7.07
C ILE A 68 8.52 4.65 8.24
N ALA A 69 7.28 4.36 8.61
CA ALA A 69 6.94 3.42 9.68
C ALA A 69 7.19 1.94 9.32
N ASN A 70 7.66 1.66 8.11
CA ASN A 70 8.07 0.33 7.64
C ASN A 70 7.01 -0.76 7.87
N GLY A 71 5.78 -0.46 7.49
CA GLY A 71 4.68 -1.42 7.54
C GLY A 71 3.91 -1.48 8.85
N ASP A 72 4.02 -0.46 9.71
CA ASP A 72 3.18 -0.33 10.89
C ASP A 72 1.69 -0.36 10.52
N ASP A 73 0.92 -1.23 11.20
CA ASP A 73 -0.49 -1.45 10.86
C ASP A 73 -1.36 -0.24 11.18
N ALA A 74 -1.06 0.52 12.23
CA ALA A 74 -1.77 1.75 12.54
C ALA A 74 -1.56 2.81 11.45
N ALA A 75 -0.35 2.93 10.93
CA ALA A 75 -0.03 3.81 9.80
C ALA A 75 -0.73 3.34 8.51
N ALA A 76 -0.83 2.04 8.27
CA ALA A 76 -1.58 1.46 7.16
C ALA A 76 -3.09 1.77 7.28
N ALA A 77 -3.66 1.60 8.45
CA ALA A 77 -5.07 1.91 8.72
C ALA A 77 -5.37 3.40 8.51
N ASN A 78 -4.48 4.30 8.94
CA ASN A 78 -4.62 5.73 8.69
C ASN A 78 -4.56 6.06 7.19
N THR A 79 -3.66 5.43 6.46
CA THR A 79 -3.58 5.58 4.99
C THR A 79 -4.88 5.11 4.32
N GLN A 80 -5.45 3.99 4.75
CA GLN A 80 -6.73 3.50 4.26
C GLN A 80 -7.85 4.48 4.53
N THR A 81 -7.92 5.05 5.74
CA THR A 81 -8.91 6.06 6.11
C THR A 81 -8.83 7.30 5.22
N LYS A 82 -7.62 7.79 4.95
CA LYS A 82 -7.41 8.95 4.07
C LYS A 82 -7.74 8.63 2.61
N LEU A 83 -7.43 7.42 2.15
CA LEU A 83 -7.80 6.95 0.82
C LEU A 83 -9.31 6.85 0.66
N ASP A 84 -10.01 6.34 1.66
CA ASP A 84 -11.47 6.23 1.65
C ASP A 84 -12.13 7.63 1.63
N ALA A 85 -11.61 8.59 2.38
CA ALA A 85 -12.08 9.97 2.35
C ALA A 85 -11.90 10.61 0.97
N PHE A 86 -10.73 10.45 0.36
CA PHE A 86 -10.44 10.92 -0.99
C PHE A 86 -11.36 10.27 -2.03
N SER A 87 -11.54 8.96 -1.94
CA SER A 87 -12.43 8.19 -2.82
C SER A 87 -13.88 8.64 -2.71
N LYS A 88 -14.35 8.91 -1.49
CA LYS A 88 -15.72 9.41 -1.23
C LYS A 88 -15.93 10.80 -1.85
N GLN A 89 -14.98 11.70 -1.71
CA GLN A 89 -15.03 13.02 -2.31
C GLN A 89 -15.00 12.95 -3.83
N GLN A 90 -14.18 12.10 -4.41
CA GLN A 90 -14.17 11.83 -5.86
C GLN A 90 -15.52 11.35 -6.36
N ALA A 91 -16.14 10.40 -5.68
CA ALA A 91 -17.46 9.87 -6.04
C ALA A 91 -18.55 10.97 -5.95
N TYR A 92 -18.49 11.81 -4.93
CA TYR A 92 -19.39 12.97 -4.80
C TYR A 92 -19.27 13.92 -5.97
N LEU A 93 -18.05 14.30 -6.36
CA LEU A 93 -17.81 15.16 -7.51
C LEU A 93 -18.29 14.51 -8.83
N ALA A 94 -18.07 13.21 -8.99
CA ALA A 94 -18.55 12.46 -10.15
C ALA A 94 -20.08 12.47 -10.28
N SER A 95 -20.79 12.53 -9.16
CA SER A 95 -22.27 12.63 -9.12
C SER A 95 -22.80 14.02 -9.38
N THR A 96 -22.02 15.06 -9.08
CA THR A 96 -22.47 16.47 -9.14
C THR A 96 -22.04 17.18 -10.41
N PHE A 97 -20.88 16.87 -10.96
CA PHE A 97 -20.42 17.49 -12.20
C PHE A 97 -21.12 16.89 -13.43
N LYS A 98 -21.57 17.78 -14.33
CA LYS A 98 -22.36 17.41 -15.53
C LYS A 98 -21.61 17.58 -16.83
N SER A 99 -20.56 18.39 -16.85
CA SER A 99 -19.76 18.61 -18.07
C SER A 99 -19.09 17.32 -18.52
N PRO A 100 -19.19 16.94 -19.82
CA PRO A 100 -18.59 15.71 -20.33
C PRO A 100 -17.10 15.55 -20.04
N ASP A 101 -16.34 16.65 -20.13
CA ASP A 101 -14.89 16.64 -19.85
C ASP A 101 -14.61 16.37 -18.38
N ASN A 102 -15.38 16.95 -17.47
CA ASN A 102 -15.25 16.72 -16.04
C ASN A 102 -15.67 15.29 -15.67
N VAL A 103 -16.76 14.79 -16.24
CA VAL A 103 -17.25 13.42 -16.02
C VAL A 103 -16.21 12.41 -16.47
N LYS A 104 -15.64 12.60 -17.66
CA LYS A 104 -14.57 11.74 -18.16
C LYS A 104 -13.36 11.72 -17.22
N LEU A 105 -12.89 12.89 -16.82
CA LEU A 105 -11.72 13.04 -15.96
C LEU A 105 -11.96 12.43 -14.57
N LEU A 106 -13.15 12.64 -13.99
CA LEU A 106 -13.54 12.05 -12.71
C LEU A 106 -13.67 10.54 -12.77
N ASN A 107 -14.18 9.99 -13.87
CA ASN A 107 -14.25 8.55 -14.07
C ASN A 107 -12.86 7.93 -14.20
N GLU A 108 -11.95 8.57 -14.93
CA GLU A 108 -10.56 8.14 -15.04
C GLU A 108 -9.85 8.21 -13.68
N LEU A 109 -10.07 9.28 -12.91
CA LEU A 109 -9.57 9.41 -11.54
C LEU A 109 -10.09 8.29 -10.65
N GLY A 110 -11.38 7.98 -10.73
CA GLY A 110 -12.01 6.88 -9.98
C GLY A 110 -11.39 5.52 -10.29
N ALA A 111 -11.06 5.26 -11.55
CA ALA A 111 -10.38 4.03 -11.96
C ALA A 111 -8.96 3.93 -11.35
N THR A 112 -8.21 5.03 -11.35
CA THR A 112 -6.87 5.09 -10.74
C THR A 112 -6.94 4.93 -9.21
N ILE A 113 -7.92 5.53 -8.55
CA ILE A 113 -8.16 5.36 -7.11
C ILE A 113 -8.44 3.89 -6.80
N SER A 114 -9.25 3.20 -7.58
CA SER A 114 -9.54 1.78 -7.41
C SER A 114 -8.28 0.93 -7.55
N ALA A 115 -7.43 1.21 -8.54
CA ALA A 115 -6.15 0.55 -8.71
C ALA A 115 -5.21 0.81 -7.52
N TYR A 116 -5.19 2.04 -7.01
CA TYR A 116 -4.40 2.41 -5.82
C TYR A 116 -4.85 1.65 -4.56
N LYS A 117 -6.16 1.49 -4.37
CA LYS A 117 -6.72 0.66 -3.27
C LYS A 117 -6.22 -0.78 -3.34
N VAL A 118 -6.22 -1.36 -4.52
CA VAL A 118 -5.71 -2.74 -4.74
C VAL A 118 -4.22 -2.82 -4.38
N SER A 119 -3.42 -1.87 -4.85
CA SER A 119 -1.98 -1.84 -4.55
C SER A 119 -1.69 -1.63 -3.07
N LEU A 120 -2.44 -0.75 -2.38
CA LEU A 120 -2.32 -0.55 -0.94
C LEU A 120 -2.65 -1.85 -0.18
N ASN A 121 -3.71 -2.54 -0.56
CA ASN A 121 -4.09 -3.80 0.06
C ASN A 121 -3.01 -4.88 -0.13
N LYS A 122 -2.45 -5.00 -1.32
CA LYS A 122 -1.32 -5.90 -1.59
C LYS A 122 -0.10 -5.56 -0.73
N MET A 123 0.20 -4.27 -0.56
CA MET A 123 1.32 -3.83 0.29
C MET A 123 1.08 -4.19 1.76
N ARG A 124 -0.13 -3.99 2.28
CA ARG A 124 -0.51 -4.39 3.64
C ARG A 124 -0.39 -5.91 3.83
N GLN A 125 -0.89 -6.69 2.89
CA GLN A 125 -0.76 -8.15 2.90
C GLN A 125 0.71 -8.59 2.86
N GLY A 126 1.54 -7.90 2.07
CA GLY A 126 2.97 -8.15 2.03
C GLY A 126 3.66 -7.92 3.38
N TYR A 127 3.35 -6.83 4.07
CA TYR A 127 3.88 -6.57 5.41
C TYR A 127 3.38 -7.59 6.43
N ASP A 128 2.11 -7.98 6.39
CA ASP A 128 1.57 -9.06 7.24
C ASP A 128 2.30 -10.38 6.98
N ALA A 129 2.57 -10.70 5.72
CA ALA A 129 3.30 -11.89 5.33
C ALA A 129 4.76 -11.87 5.80
N THR A 130 5.43 -10.71 5.81
CA THR A 130 6.78 -10.59 6.39
C THR A 130 6.78 -10.88 7.89
N ARG A 131 5.80 -10.38 8.62
CA ARG A 131 5.66 -10.65 10.06
C ARG A 131 5.40 -12.14 10.32
N ALA A 132 4.48 -12.74 9.57
CA ALA A 132 4.19 -14.17 9.68
C ALA A 132 5.42 -15.05 9.34
N ALA A 133 6.16 -14.69 8.30
CA ALA A 133 7.40 -15.39 7.93
C ALA A 133 8.46 -15.31 9.04
N ARG A 134 8.62 -14.16 9.69
CA ARG A 134 9.56 -13.99 10.80
C ARG A 134 9.17 -14.86 12.00
N VAL A 135 7.89 -14.92 12.34
CA VAL A 135 7.39 -15.82 13.40
C VAL A 135 7.69 -17.29 13.04
N ALA A 136 7.45 -17.67 11.80
CA ALA A 136 7.74 -19.03 11.32
C ALA A 136 9.24 -19.35 11.34
N MET A 137 10.11 -18.38 11.00
CA MET A 137 11.57 -18.54 11.14
C MET A 137 11.98 -18.78 12.58
N ASP A 138 11.51 -17.95 13.52
CA ASP A 138 11.85 -18.10 14.93
C ASP A 138 11.38 -19.43 15.50
N GLY A 139 10.16 -19.86 15.18
CA GLY A 139 9.63 -21.15 15.59
C GLY A 139 10.44 -22.34 15.03
N SER A 140 10.79 -22.27 13.75
CA SER A 140 11.59 -23.32 13.08
C SER A 140 13.01 -23.38 13.62
N ALA A 141 13.65 -22.23 13.86
CA ALA A 141 14.98 -22.17 14.46
C ALA A 141 14.98 -22.74 15.88
N THR A 142 13.97 -22.46 16.69
CA THR A 142 13.81 -23.02 18.02
C THR A 142 13.67 -24.54 17.97
N ARG A 143 12.86 -25.06 17.06
CA ARG A 143 12.73 -26.52 16.88
C ARG A 143 14.02 -27.18 16.43
N ALA A 144 14.77 -26.52 15.54
CA ALA A 144 16.08 -27.01 15.11
C ALA A 144 17.08 -27.08 16.28
N ASP A 145 17.14 -26.04 17.11
CA ASP A 145 17.99 -26.02 18.31
C ASP A 145 17.59 -27.09 19.29
N GLN A 146 16.29 -27.31 19.53
CA GLN A 146 15.78 -28.37 20.41
C GLN A 146 16.14 -29.73 19.89
N ALA A 147 16.04 -29.98 18.58
CA ALA A 147 16.45 -31.27 17.99
C ALA A 147 17.95 -31.53 18.16
N MET A 148 18.79 -30.50 18.03
CA MET A 148 20.24 -30.60 18.26
C MET A 148 20.58 -30.83 19.72
N ASP A 149 19.89 -30.19 20.65
CA ASP A 149 20.05 -30.43 22.09
C ASP A 149 19.71 -31.87 22.45
N ALA A 150 18.59 -32.39 21.98
CA ALA A 150 18.17 -33.76 22.20
C ALA A 150 19.18 -34.76 21.59
N LEU A 151 19.67 -34.49 20.39
CA LEU A 151 20.69 -35.30 19.73
C LEU A 151 21.98 -35.34 20.54
N SER A 152 22.45 -34.20 21.04
CA SER A 152 23.65 -34.13 21.90
C SER A 152 23.48 -34.95 23.16
N GLN A 153 22.34 -34.87 23.84
CA GLN A 153 22.05 -35.63 25.05
C GLN A 153 22.02 -37.15 24.78
N GLU A 154 21.41 -37.57 23.70
CA GLU A 154 21.33 -38.98 23.31
C GLU A 154 22.73 -39.57 23.00
N VAL A 155 23.56 -38.83 22.27
CA VAL A 155 24.93 -39.21 21.95
C VAL A 155 25.78 -39.35 23.22
N MET A 156 25.67 -38.39 24.13
CA MET A 156 26.45 -38.41 25.39
C MET A 156 25.99 -39.51 26.35
N ALA A 157 24.76 -39.98 26.27
CA ALA A 157 24.20 -41.01 27.11
C ALA A 157 24.51 -42.45 26.60
N ARG A 158 25.06 -42.60 25.41
CA ARG A 158 25.37 -43.92 24.84
C ARG A 158 26.61 -44.54 25.48
N PRO A 159 26.61 -45.89 25.72
CA PRO A 159 27.73 -46.60 26.27
C PRO A 159 28.79 -46.87 25.20
N GLU A 160 29.49 -45.81 24.74
CA GLU A 160 30.53 -45.90 23.73
C GLU A 160 31.88 -45.41 24.29
N ALA A 161 32.97 -45.68 23.62
CA ALA A 161 34.29 -45.14 23.97
C ALA A 161 34.29 -43.62 23.89
N ASP A 162 35.04 -42.96 24.78
CA ASP A 162 35.10 -41.48 24.85
C ASP A 162 35.55 -40.84 23.55
N SER A 163 36.47 -41.51 22.82
CA SER A 163 36.93 -41.00 21.50
C SER A 163 35.81 -40.99 20.44
N VAL A 164 34.91 -41.99 20.47
CA VAL A 164 33.76 -42.08 19.57
C VAL A 164 32.73 -40.98 19.93
N ARG A 165 32.40 -40.83 21.21
CA ARG A 165 31.51 -39.79 21.69
C ARG A 165 32.02 -38.38 21.35
N LEU A 166 33.33 -38.16 21.52
CA LEU A 166 33.95 -36.86 21.17
C LEU A 166 33.83 -36.57 19.67
N ALA A 167 34.11 -37.56 18.81
CA ALA A 167 33.98 -37.41 17.36
C ALA A 167 32.55 -37.08 16.95
N GLN A 168 31.55 -37.75 17.52
CA GLN A 168 30.12 -37.49 17.27
C GLN A 168 29.71 -36.09 17.76
N TYR A 169 30.16 -35.70 18.95
CA TYR A 169 29.91 -34.38 19.49
C TYR A 169 30.50 -33.28 18.62
N GLN A 170 31.69 -33.48 18.06
CA GLN A 170 32.30 -32.52 17.13
C GLN A 170 31.49 -32.34 15.87
N LEU A 171 30.89 -33.38 15.29
CA LEU A 171 29.98 -33.30 14.16
C LEU A 171 28.73 -32.49 14.49
N ILE A 172 28.15 -32.70 15.68
CA ILE A 172 26.97 -31.96 16.15
C ILE A 172 27.31 -30.48 16.38
N SER A 173 28.46 -30.21 17.00
CA SER A 173 28.92 -28.83 17.23
C SER A 173 29.12 -28.07 15.91
N LYS A 174 29.67 -28.74 14.89
CA LYS A 174 29.84 -28.14 13.57
C LYS A 174 28.48 -27.80 12.92
N ALA A 175 27.51 -28.71 13.04
CA ALA A 175 26.16 -28.48 12.53
C ALA A 175 25.49 -27.29 13.25
N ARG A 176 25.67 -27.15 14.56
CA ARG A 176 25.17 -25.99 15.34
C ARG A 176 25.81 -24.70 14.90
N GLN A 177 27.10 -24.65 14.68
CA GLN A 177 27.81 -23.48 14.19
C GLN A 177 27.30 -23.08 12.81
N GLN A 178 27.04 -24.03 11.93
CA GLN A 178 26.49 -23.79 10.61
C GLN A 178 25.07 -23.21 10.68
N LEU A 179 24.22 -23.73 11.55
CA LEU A 179 22.88 -23.17 11.79
C LEU A 179 22.96 -21.74 12.32
N LEU A 180 23.90 -21.47 13.23
CA LEU A 180 24.13 -20.12 13.74
C LEU A 180 24.53 -19.14 12.61
N GLN A 181 25.41 -19.58 11.71
CA GLN A 181 25.82 -18.79 10.55
C GLN A 181 24.64 -18.52 9.61
N VAL A 182 23.79 -19.51 9.38
CA VAL A 182 22.52 -19.35 8.62
C VAL A 182 21.66 -18.25 9.23
N ARG A 183 21.48 -18.27 10.56
CA ARG A 183 20.67 -17.27 11.26
C ARG A 183 21.27 -15.88 11.17
N ILE A 184 22.60 -15.75 11.22
CA ILE A 184 23.30 -14.48 11.03
C ILE A 184 23.04 -13.92 9.61
N ASP A 185 23.19 -14.77 8.59
CA ASP A 185 22.98 -14.36 7.21
C ASP A 185 21.51 -14.01 6.93
N VAL A 186 20.56 -14.73 7.50
CA VAL A 186 19.13 -14.43 7.41
C VAL A 186 18.80 -13.11 8.10
N ARG A 187 19.37 -12.83 9.27
CA ARG A 187 19.22 -11.52 9.93
C ARG A 187 19.77 -10.37 9.08
N GLY A 188 20.91 -10.61 8.44
CA GLY A 188 21.48 -9.65 7.49
C GLY A 188 20.52 -9.37 6.32
N TYR A 189 19.90 -10.40 5.80
CA TYR A 189 18.89 -10.27 4.74
C TYR A 189 17.63 -9.54 5.21
N ILE A 190 17.14 -9.82 6.41
CA ILE A 190 15.98 -9.12 6.98
C ILE A 190 16.29 -7.63 7.17
N ALA A 191 17.50 -7.28 7.60
CA ALA A 191 17.92 -5.90 7.80
C ALA A 191 18.17 -5.14 6.51
N ASP A 192 18.69 -5.82 5.48
CA ASP A 192 18.96 -5.30 4.16
C ASP A 192 18.53 -6.33 3.10
N ASN A 193 17.42 -6.08 2.44
CA ASN A 193 16.77 -6.99 1.49
C ASN A 193 17.45 -7.01 0.11
N SER A 194 18.75 -6.77 0.03
CA SER A 194 19.51 -6.83 -1.22
C SER A 194 19.52 -8.24 -1.80
N ALA A 195 19.69 -8.33 -3.13
CA ALA A 195 19.83 -9.61 -3.82
C ALA A 195 21.06 -10.40 -3.32
N ALA A 196 22.15 -9.71 -3.00
CA ALA A 196 23.37 -10.32 -2.47
C ALA A 196 23.12 -10.98 -1.10
N ASN A 197 22.41 -10.31 -0.19
CA ASN A 197 22.07 -10.85 1.13
C ASN A 197 21.06 -12.00 1.02
N GLU A 198 20.08 -11.91 0.12
CA GLU A 198 19.16 -13.02 -0.18
C GLU A 198 19.92 -14.27 -0.63
N GLN A 199 20.80 -14.13 -1.61
CA GLN A 199 21.59 -15.24 -2.13
C GLN A 199 22.52 -15.84 -1.07
N ALA A 200 23.14 -15.03 -0.22
CA ALA A 200 24.00 -15.50 0.86
C ALA A 200 23.20 -16.34 1.86
N ALA A 201 22.04 -15.86 2.29
CA ALA A 201 21.17 -16.57 3.20
C ALA A 201 20.68 -17.94 2.64
N LEU A 202 20.21 -17.94 1.39
CA LEU A 202 19.72 -19.17 0.74
C LEU A 202 20.84 -20.17 0.47
N ARG A 203 22.02 -19.71 0.07
CA ARG A 203 23.19 -20.60 -0.10
C ARG A 203 23.63 -21.26 1.19
N GLN A 204 23.65 -20.52 2.30
CA GLN A 204 23.97 -21.08 3.62
C GLN A 204 22.94 -22.12 4.07
N LEU A 205 21.66 -21.87 3.79
CA LEU A 205 20.60 -22.85 4.06
C LEU A 205 20.76 -24.13 3.24
N ASP A 206 21.06 -24.00 1.95
CA ASP A 206 21.28 -25.16 1.08
C ASP A 206 22.53 -25.96 1.51
N ALA A 207 23.60 -25.27 1.92
CA ALA A 207 24.79 -25.91 2.46
C ALA A 207 24.50 -26.65 3.78
N ALA A 208 23.71 -26.05 4.68
CA ALA A 208 23.29 -26.69 5.92
C ALA A 208 22.47 -27.97 5.65
N LEU A 209 21.54 -27.93 4.70
CA LEU A 209 20.73 -29.07 4.30
C LEU A 209 21.56 -30.18 3.68
N ALA A 210 22.54 -29.85 2.84
CA ALA A 210 23.46 -30.81 2.25
C ALA A 210 24.30 -31.50 3.33
N ASP A 211 24.76 -30.81 4.36
CA ASP A 211 25.52 -31.36 5.47
C ASP A 211 24.68 -32.26 6.40
N ILE A 212 23.38 -32.09 6.45
CA ILE A 212 22.49 -32.99 7.20
C ILE A 212 22.53 -34.41 6.62
N ASP A 213 22.60 -34.56 5.31
CA ASP A 213 22.75 -35.88 4.69
C ASP A 213 24.06 -36.56 5.10
N ASN A 214 25.14 -35.80 5.23
CA ASN A 214 26.39 -36.30 5.77
C ASN A 214 26.28 -36.74 7.24
N LEU A 215 25.59 -35.94 8.07
CA LEU A 215 25.32 -36.32 9.47
C LEU A 215 24.54 -37.61 9.58
N LYS A 216 23.52 -37.80 8.76
CA LYS A 216 22.74 -39.06 8.72
C LYS A 216 23.59 -40.28 8.42
N ARG A 217 24.53 -40.15 7.51
CA ARG A 217 25.46 -41.25 7.20
C ARG A 217 26.42 -41.58 8.34
N ARG A 218 26.85 -40.52 9.08
CA ARG A 218 27.81 -40.66 10.19
C ARG A 218 27.18 -41.00 11.54
N LEU A 219 25.92 -40.73 11.69
CA LEU A 219 25.14 -40.92 12.92
C LEU A 219 23.85 -41.70 12.61
N PRO A 220 23.94 -42.90 12.04
CA PRO A 220 22.76 -43.66 11.58
C PRO A 220 21.81 -44.04 12.72
N ALA A 221 22.32 -44.20 13.94
CA ALA A 221 21.50 -44.51 15.11
C ALA A 221 20.63 -43.31 15.58
N GLU A 222 20.90 -42.11 15.07
CA GLU A 222 20.22 -40.87 15.44
C GLU A 222 19.24 -40.40 14.35
N ASP A 223 18.81 -41.25 13.45
CA ASP A 223 18.01 -40.90 12.28
C ASP A 223 16.75 -40.13 12.63
N ALA A 224 16.02 -40.52 13.67
CA ALA A 224 14.80 -39.84 14.09
C ALA A 224 15.03 -38.40 14.51
N ARG A 225 16.11 -38.10 15.26
CA ARG A 225 16.47 -36.74 15.69
C ARG A 225 16.98 -35.90 14.53
N LEU A 226 17.74 -36.52 13.63
CA LEU A 226 18.24 -35.86 12.43
C LEU A 226 17.11 -35.54 11.45
N GLN A 227 16.07 -36.38 11.37
CA GLN A 227 14.87 -36.05 10.60
C GLN A 227 14.11 -34.86 11.19
N GLN A 228 13.97 -34.76 12.50
CA GLN A 228 13.36 -33.60 13.18
C GLN A 228 14.16 -32.34 12.91
N PHE A 229 15.48 -32.42 12.96
CA PHE A 229 16.37 -31.32 12.63
C PHE A 229 16.22 -30.87 11.17
N GLU A 230 16.30 -31.82 10.23
CA GLU A 230 16.11 -31.55 8.80
C GLU A 230 14.76 -30.92 8.51
N SER A 231 13.69 -31.46 9.06
CA SER A 231 12.34 -30.94 8.91
C SER A 231 12.23 -29.49 9.41
N SER A 232 12.90 -29.18 10.53
CA SER A 232 12.93 -27.82 11.09
C SER A 232 13.74 -26.86 10.22
N VAL A 233 14.87 -27.30 9.65
CA VAL A 233 15.69 -26.48 8.74
C VAL A 233 14.96 -26.25 7.42
N LEU A 234 14.26 -27.25 6.89
CA LEU A 234 13.40 -27.09 5.70
C LEU A 234 12.27 -26.11 5.95
N ALA A 235 11.61 -26.17 7.11
CA ALA A 235 10.58 -25.19 7.49
C ALA A 235 11.15 -23.78 7.63
N TYR A 236 12.37 -23.66 8.16
CA TYR A 236 13.09 -22.39 8.23
C TYR A 236 13.37 -21.82 6.83
N ARG A 237 13.83 -22.64 5.90
CA ARG A 237 14.06 -22.25 4.49
C ARG A 237 12.77 -21.80 3.82
N ASP A 238 11.68 -22.51 4.03
CA ASP A 238 10.36 -22.14 3.49
C ASP A 238 9.90 -20.78 4.04
N ALA A 239 10.12 -20.53 5.33
CA ALA A 239 9.83 -19.22 5.94
C ALA A 239 10.69 -18.09 5.36
N VAL A 240 11.97 -18.33 5.09
CA VAL A 240 12.86 -17.36 4.42
C VAL A 240 12.35 -17.05 3.00
N ARG A 241 11.93 -18.08 2.26
CA ARG A 241 11.34 -17.90 0.91
C ARG A 241 10.02 -17.13 0.95
N GLN A 242 9.18 -17.38 1.94
CA GLN A 242 7.94 -16.61 2.15
C GLN A 242 8.24 -15.15 2.45
N PHE A 243 9.25 -14.88 3.28
CA PHE A 243 9.72 -13.51 3.52
C PHE A 243 10.20 -12.84 2.24
N ARG A 244 10.99 -13.53 1.42
CA ARG A 244 11.46 -13.04 0.12
C ARG A 244 10.29 -12.69 -0.80
N ASP A 245 9.30 -13.55 -0.92
CA ASP A 245 8.13 -13.33 -1.78
C ASP A 245 7.30 -12.16 -1.28
N ALA A 246 7.14 -12.01 0.03
CA ALA A 246 6.45 -10.90 0.65
C ALA A 246 7.17 -9.56 0.38
N VAL A 247 8.50 -9.52 0.50
CA VAL A 247 9.32 -8.34 0.16
C VAL A 247 9.17 -7.97 -1.31
N ALA A 248 9.16 -8.95 -2.21
CA ALA A 248 8.94 -8.72 -3.63
C ALA A 248 7.55 -8.09 -3.89
N ASN A 249 6.51 -8.57 -3.23
CA ASN A 249 5.16 -8.01 -3.32
C ASN A 249 5.08 -6.57 -2.78
N ILE A 250 5.75 -6.28 -1.68
CA ILE A 250 5.84 -4.93 -1.12
C ILE A 250 6.53 -3.99 -2.12
N THR A 251 7.65 -4.40 -2.68
CA THR A 251 8.41 -3.61 -3.66
C THR A 251 7.59 -3.32 -4.91
N THR A 252 6.91 -4.33 -5.45
CA THR A 252 6.03 -4.20 -6.63
C THR A 252 4.85 -3.26 -6.33
N SER A 253 4.18 -3.45 -5.20
CA SER A 253 3.04 -2.62 -4.79
C SER A 253 3.46 -1.17 -4.56
N ARG A 254 4.63 -0.94 -3.97
CA ARG A 254 5.19 0.40 -3.79
C ARG A 254 5.44 1.10 -5.13
N ALA A 255 6.02 0.40 -6.09
CA ALA A 255 6.24 0.92 -7.45
C ALA A 255 4.93 1.26 -8.15
N GLU A 256 3.93 0.39 -8.07
CA GLU A 256 2.58 0.62 -8.62
C GLU A 256 1.93 1.85 -7.97
N MET A 257 1.98 1.97 -6.65
CA MET A 257 1.42 3.11 -5.90
C MET A 257 2.11 4.43 -6.26
N THR A 258 3.40 4.40 -6.55
CA THR A 258 4.15 5.60 -6.99
C THR A 258 3.62 6.10 -8.34
N VAL A 259 3.42 5.21 -9.31
CA VAL A 259 2.86 5.54 -10.62
C VAL A 259 1.40 6.00 -10.51
N GLN A 260 0.58 5.25 -9.78
CA GLN A 260 -0.83 5.57 -9.56
C GLN A 260 -1.00 6.89 -8.79
N GLY A 261 -0.18 7.13 -7.78
CA GLY A 261 -0.17 8.38 -7.01
C GLY A 261 0.16 9.60 -7.88
N ALA A 262 1.13 9.48 -8.78
CA ALA A 262 1.45 10.53 -9.74
C ALA A 262 0.29 10.79 -10.71
N ASP A 263 -0.39 9.76 -11.18
CA ASP A 263 -1.56 9.85 -12.04
C ASP A 263 -2.74 10.53 -11.32
N ILE A 264 -2.99 10.17 -10.06
CA ILE A 264 -4.01 10.81 -9.21
C ILE A 264 -3.75 12.32 -9.09
N VAL A 265 -2.52 12.72 -8.81
CA VAL A 265 -2.13 14.13 -8.70
C VAL A 265 -2.36 14.86 -10.02
N LYS A 266 -1.92 14.27 -11.13
CA LYS A 266 -2.08 14.84 -12.47
C LYS A 266 -3.55 15.05 -12.84
N ARG A 267 -4.41 14.06 -12.58
CA ARG A 267 -5.84 14.13 -12.90
C ARG A 267 -6.58 15.10 -11.98
N SER A 268 -6.24 15.16 -10.71
CA SER A 268 -6.79 16.11 -9.74
C SER A 268 -6.42 17.55 -10.11
N ASP A 269 -5.18 17.78 -10.53
CA ASP A 269 -4.73 19.08 -11.01
C ASP A 269 -5.43 19.48 -12.31
N ALA A 270 -5.57 18.57 -13.26
CA ALA A 270 -6.30 18.82 -14.51
C ALA A 270 -7.76 19.22 -14.25
N LEU A 271 -8.42 18.58 -13.29
CA LEU A 271 -9.78 18.95 -12.89
C LEU A 271 -9.84 20.37 -12.34
N TYR A 272 -8.88 20.75 -11.50
CA TYR A 272 -8.78 22.10 -10.95
C TYR A 272 -8.53 23.14 -12.06
N GLN A 273 -7.62 22.88 -12.99
CA GLN A 273 -7.28 23.78 -14.09
C GLN A 273 -8.47 24.02 -15.04
N ILE A 274 -9.27 22.99 -15.33
CA ILE A 274 -10.49 23.13 -16.14
C ILE A 274 -11.45 24.14 -15.51
N GLN A 275 -11.59 24.11 -14.18
CA GLN A 275 -12.49 25.06 -13.50
C GLN A 275 -11.95 26.49 -13.53
N LEU A 276 -10.64 26.68 -13.48
CA LEU A 276 -10.03 28.01 -13.58
C LEU A 276 -10.17 28.61 -14.98
N GLN A 277 -10.12 27.79 -16.04
CA GLN A 277 -10.18 28.26 -17.43
C GLN A 277 -11.60 28.61 -17.90
N ARG A 278 -12.64 28.15 -17.22
CA ARG A 278 -14.04 28.42 -17.52
C ARG A 278 -14.51 29.78 -16.94
N ARG A 279 -13.64 30.78 -16.99
CA ARG A 279 -13.96 32.15 -16.60
C ARG A 279 -14.86 32.88 -17.61
#